data_5eb6632cadc2b9360394e397a32d7cd7
#
_entry.id   5eb6632cadc2b9360394e397a32d7cd7
#
_cell.length_a   1.000
_cell.length_b   1.000
_cell.length_c   1.000
_cell.angle_alpha   90.00
_cell.angle_beta   90.00
_cell.angle_gamma   90.00
#
_symmetry.space_group_name_H-M   'P 1'
#
loop_
_entity.id
_entity.type
_entity.pdbx_description
1 polymer ?
#
loop_
_entity_poly.entity_id
_entity_poly.type
_entity_poly.pdbx_seq_one_letter_code
_entity_poly.pdbx_strand_id
1 'polypeptide(L)'
;MGYLFGKKSFRKGKALKKYKVNQGICCDGKYIYSVFERKKSHTCKIRKFTFDNKTIKVSDKLHIGHGNDITYKGGNLYITHSKGGNVIHVVSASTLKKRGDQHVKGFPKKISDHPSFNAIAAIPQGFALKLMGSQRIIIVNDNFKYIRSFKMSKKIPVSPQGMEYNDGKLYRVYSNFQKSKNKVAVFNMKGKLLKTYHIKVNGEAEGIFFCAHKFYMSIYHKYKKKKHKKKYKARLYYLKQIQ
;
A
#
# COMPACT_ATOMS: atom_id res chain seq x y z
N MET A 1 1.33 18.74 -7.73
CA MET A 1 0.59 17.87 -6.82
C MET A 1 -0.63 18.58 -6.29
N GLY A 2 -1.79 17.93 -6.29
CA GLY A 2 -3.04 18.49 -5.79
C GLY A 2 -3.68 17.57 -4.75
N TYR A 3 -4.56 18.12 -3.91
CA TYR A 3 -5.39 17.32 -3.00
C TYR A 3 -6.59 16.75 -3.75
N LEU A 4 -6.90 15.46 -3.56
CA LEU A 4 -8.15 14.91 -4.10
C LEU A 4 -9.39 15.47 -3.37
N PHE A 5 -9.32 15.61 -2.04
CA PHE A 5 -10.43 16.11 -1.22
C PHE A 5 -10.11 17.47 -0.57
N GLY A 6 -9.29 18.29 -1.20
CA GLY A 6 -8.70 19.46 -0.55
C GLY A 6 -7.86 19.04 0.66
N LYS A 7 -7.80 19.88 1.70
CA LYS A 7 -7.04 19.56 2.93
C LYS A 7 -7.79 18.64 3.92
N LYS A 8 -8.90 18.01 3.50
CA LYS A 8 -9.69 17.12 4.37
C LYS A 8 -9.01 15.77 4.57
N SER A 9 -9.19 15.16 5.75
CA SER A 9 -8.72 13.79 6.02
C SER A 9 -9.68 12.77 5.41
N PHE A 10 -9.16 11.73 4.78
CA PHE A 10 -9.98 10.60 4.37
C PHE A 10 -10.18 9.53 5.48
N ARG A 11 -9.55 9.70 6.65
CA ARG A 11 -9.87 8.91 7.83
C ARG A 11 -11.10 9.49 8.52
N LYS A 12 -12.27 8.96 8.24
CA LYS A 12 -13.57 9.45 8.72
C LYS A 12 -14.33 8.38 9.52
N GLY A 13 -15.25 8.86 10.38
CA GLY A 13 -16.22 8.05 11.11
C GLY A 13 -15.74 7.52 12.46
N LYS A 14 -16.71 7.24 13.34
CA LYS A 14 -16.48 6.69 14.70
C LYS A 14 -15.76 5.33 14.65
N ALA A 15 -16.05 4.51 13.64
CA ALA A 15 -15.45 3.19 13.45
C ALA A 15 -13.93 3.21 13.31
N LEU A 16 -13.34 4.33 12.82
CA LEU A 16 -11.89 4.48 12.65
C LEU A 16 -11.22 5.33 13.75
N LYS A 17 -11.96 5.69 14.83
CA LYS A 17 -11.42 6.56 15.90
C LYS A 17 -10.14 6.00 16.52
N LYS A 18 -10.09 4.68 16.76
CA LYS A 18 -8.93 3.98 17.35
C LYS A 18 -7.88 3.54 16.31
N TYR A 19 -8.23 3.52 15.02
CA TYR A 19 -7.39 3.11 13.90
C TYR A 19 -6.74 4.36 13.27
N LYS A 20 -5.57 4.74 13.77
CA LYS A 20 -5.00 6.08 13.51
C LYS A 20 -4.02 6.11 12.36
N VAL A 21 -3.38 4.99 12.07
CA VAL A 21 -2.32 4.90 11.07
C VAL A 21 -2.90 4.40 9.77
N ASN A 22 -2.80 5.19 8.73
CA ASN A 22 -3.06 4.75 7.36
C ASN A 22 -1.85 3.93 6.90
N GLN A 23 -2.10 2.85 6.23
CA GLN A 23 -1.13 1.99 5.57
C GLN A 23 -1.42 1.99 4.05
N GLY A 24 -1.49 0.84 3.42
CA GLY A 24 -1.77 0.72 2.00
C GLY A 24 -3.12 1.30 1.54
N ILE A 25 -3.20 1.56 0.24
CA ILE A 25 -4.38 2.09 -0.44
C ILE A 25 -4.42 1.57 -1.87
N CYS A 26 -5.62 1.22 -2.37
CA CYS A 26 -5.85 0.81 -3.76
C CYS A 26 -7.23 1.28 -4.27
N CYS A 27 -7.53 0.98 -5.53
CA CYS A 27 -8.79 1.31 -6.19
C CYS A 27 -9.27 0.14 -7.06
N ASP A 28 -10.59 -0.04 -7.18
CA ASP A 28 -11.22 -1.01 -8.10
C ASP A 28 -11.77 -0.37 -9.38
N GLY A 29 -11.42 0.89 -9.64
CA GLY A 29 -11.99 1.72 -10.72
C GLY A 29 -13.14 2.61 -10.24
N LYS A 30 -13.94 2.17 -9.29
CA LYS A 30 -15.11 2.88 -8.75
C LYS A 30 -14.92 3.36 -7.32
N TYR A 31 -14.29 2.55 -6.47
CA TYR A 31 -14.12 2.82 -5.06
C TYR A 31 -12.65 2.76 -4.63
N ILE A 32 -12.31 3.54 -3.64
CA ILE A 32 -11.00 3.54 -3.00
C ILE A 32 -11.09 2.71 -1.72
N TYR A 33 -10.07 1.88 -1.49
CA TYR A 33 -9.91 1.04 -0.30
C TYR A 33 -8.63 1.43 0.42
N SER A 34 -8.71 1.70 1.73
CA SER A 34 -7.53 2.00 2.51
C SER A 34 -7.51 1.24 3.82
N VAL A 35 -6.35 0.69 4.15
CA VAL A 35 -6.09 -0.01 5.41
C VAL A 35 -5.74 1.00 6.49
N PHE A 36 -6.33 0.85 7.67
CA PHE A 36 -6.02 1.62 8.86
C PHE A 36 -5.67 0.70 10.01
N GLU A 37 -4.50 0.90 10.60
CA GLU A 37 -3.99 0.10 11.72
C GLU A 37 -4.33 0.72 13.08
N ARG A 38 -4.57 -0.16 14.05
CA ARG A 38 -4.55 0.13 15.47
C ARG A 38 -3.28 -0.46 16.09
N LYS A 39 -2.22 0.34 16.22
CA LYS A 39 -0.87 -0.11 16.64
C LYS A 39 -0.86 -0.99 17.91
N LYS A 40 -1.66 -0.64 18.94
CA LYS A 40 -1.66 -1.38 20.21
C LYS A 40 -2.13 -2.85 20.10
N SER A 41 -2.93 -3.19 19.11
CA SER A 41 -3.52 -4.52 18.95
C SER A 41 -3.14 -5.20 17.64
N HIS A 42 -2.31 -4.57 16.82
CA HIS A 42 -1.93 -5.05 15.48
C HIS A 42 -3.13 -5.55 14.66
N THR A 43 -4.24 -4.83 14.76
CA THR A 43 -5.45 -5.10 14.01
C THR A 43 -5.73 -3.96 13.06
N CYS A 44 -6.41 -4.28 11.94
CA CYS A 44 -6.74 -3.29 10.92
C CYS A 44 -8.25 -3.17 10.72
N LYS A 45 -8.63 -2.07 10.08
CA LYS A 45 -9.92 -1.88 9.42
C LYS A 45 -9.68 -1.37 8.01
N ILE A 46 -10.53 -1.78 7.09
CA ILE A 46 -10.54 -1.28 5.72
C ILE A 46 -11.70 -0.31 5.59
N ARG A 47 -11.44 0.87 5.03
CA ARG A 47 -12.47 1.80 4.61
C ARG A 47 -12.62 1.73 3.08
N LYS A 48 -13.85 1.46 2.63
CA LYS A 48 -14.31 1.61 1.24
C LYS A 48 -15.00 2.96 1.09
N PHE A 49 -14.60 3.78 0.13
CA PHE A 49 -15.13 5.12 -0.06
C PHE A 49 -15.00 5.60 -1.51
N THR A 50 -15.78 6.60 -1.86
CA THR A 50 -15.82 7.20 -3.20
C THR A 50 -14.76 8.27 -3.40
N PHE A 51 -14.56 8.70 -4.64
CA PHE A 51 -13.63 9.78 -5.00
C PHE A 51 -14.04 11.16 -4.49
N ASP A 52 -15.27 11.35 -4.04
CA ASP A 52 -15.74 12.53 -3.29
C ASP A 52 -15.64 12.36 -1.75
N ASN A 53 -14.98 11.27 -1.30
CA ASN A 53 -14.73 10.96 0.11
C ASN A 53 -15.98 10.55 0.92
N LYS A 54 -17.05 10.08 0.27
CA LYS A 54 -18.21 9.48 0.93
C LYS A 54 -17.87 8.06 1.37
N THR A 55 -18.09 7.73 2.64
CA THR A 55 -17.89 6.36 3.14
C THR A 55 -19.01 5.46 2.63
N ILE A 56 -18.66 4.38 1.96
CA ILE A 56 -19.57 3.31 1.56
C ILE A 56 -19.64 2.26 2.67
N LYS A 57 -18.46 1.80 3.14
CA LYS A 57 -18.39 0.77 4.18
C LYS A 57 -17.07 0.86 4.96
N VAL A 58 -17.10 0.43 6.20
CA VAL A 58 -15.90 0.16 7.00
C VAL A 58 -15.99 -1.29 7.48
N SER A 59 -14.91 -2.05 7.32
CA SER A 59 -14.87 -3.45 7.77
C SER A 59 -15.02 -3.57 9.28
N ASP A 60 -15.36 -4.74 9.73
CA ASP A 60 -15.12 -5.16 11.10
C ASP A 60 -13.60 -5.16 11.40
N LYS A 61 -13.27 -5.46 12.63
CA LYS A 61 -11.88 -5.64 13.05
C LYS A 61 -11.28 -6.85 12.33
N LEU A 62 -10.17 -6.62 11.60
CA LEU A 62 -9.44 -7.65 10.88
C LEU A 62 -8.12 -7.96 11.62
N HIS A 63 -7.86 -9.23 11.85
CA HIS A 63 -6.60 -9.73 12.40
C HIS A 63 -5.61 -10.05 11.26
N ILE A 64 -5.07 -8.99 10.66
CA ILE A 64 -4.16 -9.03 9.51
C ILE A 64 -2.83 -8.31 9.81
N GLY A 65 -2.47 -8.23 11.07
CA GLY A 65 -1.24 -7.58 11.53
C GLY A 65 -1.18 -6.10 11.17
N HIS A 66 -0.01 -5.67 10.65
CA HIS A 66 0.24 -4.27 10.30
C HIS A 66 -0.51 -3.82 9.03
N GLY A 67 -0.83 -4.75 8.10
CA GLY A 67 -1.52 -4.46 6.84
C GLY A 67 -0.76 -3.45 5.98
N ASN A 68 0.52 -3.75 5.68
CA ASN A 68 1.47 -2.80 5.08
C ASN A 68 1.03 -2.23 3.74
N ASP A 69 0.52 -3.08 2.85
CA ASP A 69 0.11 -2.67 1.51
C ASP A 69 -1.09 -3.47 1.05
N ILE A 70 -1.85 -2.94 0.10
CA ILE A 70 -3.08 -3.51 -0.40
C ILE A 70 -3.21 -3.28 -1.90
N THR A 71 -3.66 -4.30 -2.64
CA THR A 71 -4.03 -4.19 -4.04
C THR A 71 -5.39 -4.84 -4.30
N TYR A 72 -6.04 -4.45 -5.38
CA TYR A 72 -7.33 -5.01 -5.82
C TYR A 72 -7.11 -5.88 -7.07
N LYS A 73 -7.72 -7.08 -7.09
CA LYS A 73 -7.84 -7.91 -8.30
C LYS A 73 -9.05 -8.84 -8.20
N GLY A 74 -9.84 -8.92 -9.26
CA GLY A 74 -10.92 -9.91 -9.38
C GLY A 74 -11.92 -9.92 -8.21
N GLY A 75 -12.38 -8.76 -7.73
CA GLY A 75 -13.34 -8.66 -6.62
C GLY A 75 -12.75 -8.87 -5.23
N ASN A 76 -11.43 -9.04 -5.11
CA ASN A 76 -10.71 -9.23 -3.85
C ASN A 76 -9.66 -8.16 -3.60
N LEU A 77 -9.43 -7.92 -2.33
CA LEU A 77 -8.35 -7.11 -1.79
C LEU A 77 -7.28 -8.06 -1.23
N TYR A 78 -6.06 -7.89 -1.68
CA TYR A 78 -4.90 -8.67 -1.25
C TYR A 78 -3.99 -7.79 -0.41
N ILE A 79 -3.66 -8.24 0.80
CA ILE A 79 -3.00 -7.39 1.80
C ILE A 79 -1.75 -8.09 2.31
N THR A 80 -0.61 -7.39 2.26
CA THR A 80 0.65 -7.86 2.83
C THR A 80 0.81 -7.46 4.29
N HIS A 81 1.56 -8.28 5.02
CA HIS A 81 1.95 -8.02 6.40
C HIS A 81 3.43 -8.29 6.61
N SER A 82 4.23 -7.26 6.86
CA SER A 82 5.70 -7.35 6.92
C SER A 82 6.27 -8.31 7.98
N LYS A 83 5.49 -8.66 8.99
CA LYS A 83 5.85 -9.64 10.02
C LYS A 83 5.03 -10.93 9.92
N GLY A 84 4.23 -11.07 8.87
CA GLY A 84 3.31 -12.20 8.68
C GLY A 84 3.93 -13.40 7.99
N GLY A 85 5.23 -13.38 7.71
CA GLY A 85 5.86 -14.45 6.93
C GLY A 85 5.30 -14.51 5.51
N ASN A 86 5.19 -15.72 4.98
CA ASN A 86 4.67 -16.00 3.64
C ASN A 86 3.12 -15.96 3.60
N VAL A 87 2.51 -14.89 4.11
CA VAL A 87 1.05 -14.75 4.15
C VAL A 87 0.59 -13.52 3.39
N ILE A 88 -0.40 -13.70 2.52
CA ILE A 88 -1.16 -12.65 1.85
C ILE A 88 -2.62 -12.79 2.27
N HIS A 89 -3.13 -11.83 3.01
CA HIS A 89 -4.53 -11.86 3.46
C HIS A 89 -5.48 -11.49 2.33
N VAL A 90 -6.56 -12.25 2.18
CA VAL A 90 -7.58 -12.03 1.15
C VAL A 90 -8.87 -11.54 1.81
N VAL A 91 -9.37 -10.41 1.34
CA VAL A 91 -10.59 -9.77 1.83
C VAL A 91 -11.51 -9.49 0.65
N SER A 92 -12.80 -9.82 0.75
CA SER A 92 -13.78 -9.47 -0.28
C SER A 92 -13.93 -7.95 -0.42
N ALA A 93 -13.80 -7.41 -1.63
CA ALA A 93 -13.98 -5.98 -1.89
C ALA A 93 -15.45 -5.51 -1.75
N SER A 94 -16.42 -6.42 -1.92
CA SER A 94 -17.84 -6.11 -1.75
C SER A 94 -18.26 -6.10 -0.28
N THR A 95 -17.93 -7.17 0.46
CA THR A 95 -18.39 -7.35 1.85
C THR A 95 -17.41 -6.80 2.89
N LEU A 96 -16.12 -6.63 2.55
CA LEU A 96 -15.00 -6.32 3.44
C LEU A 96 -14.77 -7.37 4.54
N LYS A 97 -15.25 -8.61 4.34
CA LYS A 97 -14.99 -9.76 5.20
C LYS A 97 -13.74 -10.50 4.72
N LYS A 98 -12.92 -11.00 5.64
CA LYS A 98 -11.78 -11.86 5.31
C LYS A 98 -12.31 -13.16 4.68
N ARG A 99 -11.71 -13.56 3.56
CA ARG A 99 -12.01 -14.82 2.84
C ARG A 99 -11.03 -15.93 3.19
N GLY A 100 -9.80 -15.57 3.58
CA GLY A 100 -8.75 -16.53 3.89
C GLY A 100 -7.36 -15.89 3.73
N ASP A 101 -6.38 -16.76 3.62
CA ASP A 101 -4.99 -16.41 3.44
C ASP A 101 -4.42 -17.17 2.23
N GLN A 102 -3.51 -16.53 1.51
CA GLN A 102 -2.72 -17.15 0.44
C GLN A 102 -1.26 -17.20 0.86
N HIS A 103 -0.56 -18.22 0.36
CA HIS A 103 0.87 -18.41 0.58
C HIS A 103 1.58 -18.55 -0.76
N VAL A 104 2.74 -17.93 -0.90
CA VAL A 104 3.57 -18.11 -2.10
C VAL A 104 4.09 -19.55 -2.13
N LYS A 105 3.72 -20.29 -3.18
CA LYS A 105 4.09 -21.69 -3.40
C LYS A 105 5.31 -21.78 -4.33
N GLY A 106 6.16 -22.78 -4.11
CA GLY A 106 7.34 -23.02 -4.96
C GLY A 106 8.40 -21.91 -4.85
N PHE A 107 8.44 -21.18 -3.73
CA PHE A 107 9.43 -20.14 -3.50
C PHE A 107 10.82 -20.76 -3.30
N PRO A 108 11.86 -20.34 -4.06
CA PRO A 108 13.19 -20.96 -3.96
C PRO A 108 13.85 -20.63 -2.61
N LYS A 109 14.21 -21.67 -1.83
CA LYS A 109 14.90 -21.52 -0.53
C LYS A 109 16.19 -20.68 -0.64
N LYS A 110 16.95 -20.82 -1.73
CA LYS A 110 18.16 -20.01 -2.01
C LYS A 110 17.92 -18.48 -2.05
N ILE A 111 16.66 -18.03 -2.16
CA ILE A 111 16.30 -16.61 -2.10
C ILE A 111 15.97 -16.20 -0.67
N SER A 112 15.20 -17.00 0.06
CA SER A 112 14.87 -16.85 1.47
C SER A 112 14.20 -18.11 2.00
N ASP A 113 14.59 -18.58 3.17
CA ASP A 113 13.93 -19.70 3.86
C ASP A 113 12.60 -19.25 4.50
N HIS A 114 12.53 -18.00 4.92
CA HIS A 114 11.36 -17.42 5.59
C HIS A 114 10.93 -16.12 4.88
N PRO A 115 10.32 -16.22 3.66
CA PRO A 115 9.91 -15.04 2.93
C PRO A 115 8.81 -14.27 3.65
N SER A 116 8.96 -12.96 3.69
CA SER A 116 7.92 -12.03 4.16
C SER A 116 7.79 -10.88 3.18
N PHE A 117 6.57 -10.36 3.00
CA PHE A 117 6.30 -9.38 1.96
C PHE A 117 5.73 -8.08 2.57
N ASN A 118 6.29 -6.95 2.19
CA ASN A 118 5.87 -5.64 2.70
C ASN A 118 5.19 -4.75 1.65
N ALA A 119 5.07 -5.21 0.40
CA ALA A 119 4.22 -4.55 -0.59
C ALA A 119 3.75 -5.54 -1.65
N ILE A 120 2.66 -5.18 -2.31
CA ILE A 120 1.98 -5.98 -3.31
C ILE A 120 1.38 -5.07 -4.40
N ALA A 121 1.51 -5.48 -5.66
CA ALA A 121 0.80 -4.88 -6.78
C ALA A 121 0.19 -5.97 -7.65
N ALA A 122 -1.05 -5.80 -8.06
CA ALA A 122 -1.68 -6.66 -9.06
C ALA A 122 -1.03 -6.39 -10.43
N ILE A 123 -0.71 -7.45 -11.15
CA ILE A 123 -0.18 -7.39 -12.52
C ILE A 123 -1.04 -8.29 -13.43
N PRO A 124 -0.96 -8.21 -14.75
CA PRO A 124 -1.80 -9.01 -15.64
C PRO A 124 -1.77 -10.51 -15.32
N GLN A 125 -0.58 -11.09 -15.15
CA GLN A 125 -0.38 -12.53 -14.92
C GLN A 125 -0.41 -12.96 -13.43
N GLY A 126 -0.80 -12.08 -12.49
CA GLY A 126 -0.82 -12.41 -11.05
C GLY A 126 -0.44 -11.23 -10.18
N PHE A 127 0.67 -11.35 -9.41
CA PHE A 127 1.09 -10.31 -8.47
C PHE A 127 2.61 -10.13 -8.47
N ALA A 128 3.02 -8.87 -8.23
CA ALA A 128 4.37 -8.50 -7.87
C ALA A 128 4.43 -8.28 -6.36
N LEU A 129 5.29 -9.01 -5.66
CA LEU A 129 5.47 -8.97 -4.21
C LEU A 129 6.86 -8.44 -3.88
N LYS A 130 6.95 -7.49 -2.97
CA LYS A 130 8.26 -7.00 -2.50
C LYS A 130 8.72 -7.82 -1.31
N LEU A 131 9.81 -8.56 -1.48
CA LEU A 131 10.45 -9.32 -0.42
C LEU A 131 11.07 -8.37 0.63
N MET A 132 10.66 -8.52 1.88
CA MET A 132 11.17 -7.71 2.99
C MET A 132 12.67 -7.95 3.19
N GLY A 133 13.39 -6.94 3.64
CA GLY A 133 14.83 -7.04 3.90
C GLY A 133 15.73 -7.11 2.65
N SER A 134 15.18 -7.22 1.45
CA SER A 134 15.97 -7.33 0.21
C SER A 134 15.59 -6.27 -0.83
N GLN A 135 16.30 -6.24 -1.97
CA GLN A 135 15.92 -5.44 -3.14
C GLN A 135 15.11 -6.27 -4.17
N ARG A 136 14.59 -7.44 -3.79
CA ARG A 136 13.91 -8.33 -4.73
C ARG A 136 12.42 -8.05 -4.82
N ILE A 137 11.95 -8.16 -6.04
CA ILE A 137 10.54 -8.34 -6.41
C ILE A 137 10.34 -9.80 -6.80
N ILE A 138 9.30 -10.39 -6.27
CA ILE A 138 8.86 -11.76 -6.55
C ILE A 138 7.61 -11.68 -7.42
N ILE A 139 7.61 -12.35 -8.53
CA ILE A 139 6.45 -12.46 -9.42
C ILE A 139 5.81 -13.82 -9.19
N VAL A 140 4.52 -13.79 -8.92
CA VAL A 140 3.68 -14.97 -8.74
C VAL A 140 2.47 -14.89 -9.68
N ASN A 141 1.90 -16.05 -10.05
CA ASN A 141 0.65 -16.11 -10.79
C ASN A 141 -0.56 -15.86 -9.87
N ASP A 142 -1.78 -15.91 -10.42
CA ASP A 142 -3.02 -15.69 -9.67
C ASP A 142 -3.26 -16.72 -8.54
N ASN A 143 -2.65 -17.90 -8.62
CA ASN A 143 -2.69 -18.94 -7.60
C ASN A 143 -1.50 -18.85 -6.60
N PHE A 144 -0.78 -17.72 -6.60
CA PHE A 144 0.40 -17.47 -5.78
C PHE A 144 1.55 -18.49 -5.97
N LYS A 145 1.63 -19.15 -7.12
CA LYS A 145 2.78 -19.98 -7.50
C LYS A 145 3.90 -19.05 -8.01
N TYR A 146 5.11 -19.23 -7.49
CA TYR A 146 6.30 -18.51 -7.92
C TYR A 146 6.54 -18.70 -9.43
N ILE A 147 6.81 -17.59 -10.12
CA ILE A 147 7.20 -17.58 -11.54
C ILE A 147 8.68 -17.21 -11.66
N ARG A 148 9.05 -16.05 -11.15
CA ARG A 148 10.41 -15.51 -11.22
C ARG A 148 10.64 -14.41 -10.19
N SER A 149 11.90 -14.00 -10.06
CA SER A 149 12.24 -12.80 -9.28
C SER A 149 13.31 -11.98 -9.99
N PHE A 150 13.39 -10.70 -9.61
CA PHE A 150 14.47 -9.82 -10.04
C PHE A 150 14.86 -8.85 -8.92
N LYS A 151 16.09 -8.35 -8.96
CA LYS A 151 16.55 -7.27 -8.07
C LYS A 151 16.25 -5.91 -8.69
N MET A 152 15.78 -4.98 -7.89
CA MET A 152 15.74 -3.57 -8.26
C MET A 152 17.17 -3.03 -8.31
N SER A 153 17.53 -2.37 -9.42
CA SER A 153 18.90 -1.96 -9.73
C SER A 153 19.48 -0.89 -8.78
N LYS A 154 18.61 -0.18 -8.05
CA LYS A 154 19.02 0.88 -7.13
C LYS A 154 18.33 0.78 -5.78
N LYS A 155 19.12 0.82 -4.71
CA LYS A 155 18.63 1.02 -3.34
C LYS A 155 18.32 2.50 -3.12
N ILE A 156 17.08 2.82 -2.78
CA ILE A 156 16.69 4.17 -2.37
C ILE A 156 16.92 4.29 -0.86
N PRO A 157 17.74 5.25 -0.37
CA PRO A 157 18.08 5.35 1.05
C PRO A 157 16.97 6.01 1.88
N VAL A 158 15.75 5.49 1.74
CA VAL A 158 14.53 5.94 2.44
C VAL A 158 13.65 4.71 2.64
N SER A 159 12.85 4.66 3.70
CA SER A 159 12.00 3.52 4.03
C SER A 159 11.02 3.20 2.90
N PRO A 160 11.00 1.95 2.41
CA PRO A 160 10.07 1.53 1.37
C PRO A 160 8.66 1.34 1.95
N GLN A 161 7.66 1.78 1.19
CA GLN A 161 6.23 1.72 1.51
C GLN A 161 5.47 0.93 0.43
N GLY A 162 4.26 1.34 0.07
CA GLY A 162 3.42 0.67 -0.91
C GLY A 162 3.97 0.64 -2.35
N MET A 163 3.33 -0.15 -3.20
CA MET A 163 3.71 -0.36 -4.58
C MET A 163 2.48 -0.47 -5.47
N GLU A 164 2.59 0.04 -6.70
CA GLU A 164 1.56 -0.07 -7.75
C GLU A 164 2.20 -0.51 -9.06
N TYR A 165 1.42 -1.20 -9.89
CA TYR A 165 1.77 -1.54 -11.25
C TYR A 165 0.90 -0.76 -12.23
N ASN A 166 1.51 -0.18 -13.23
CA ASN A 166 0.81 0.41 -14.37
C ASN A 166 1.68 0.37 -15.62
N ASP A 167 1.12 -0.06 -16.72
CA ASP A 167 1.75 -0.03 -18.04
C ASP A 167 3.17 -0.58 -18.05
N GLY A 168 3.38 -1.84 -17.64
CA GLY A 168 4.67 -2.51 -17.64
C GLY A 168 5.69 -1.98 -16.63
N LYS A 169 5.29 -1.13 -15.71
CA LYS A 169 6.18 -0.46 -14.74
C LYS A 169 5.67 -0.64 -13.30
N LEU A 170 6.61 -0.74 -12.36
CA LEU A 170 6.35 -0.74 -10.93
C LEU A 170 6.68 0.62 -10.34
N TYR A 171 5.71 1.22 -9.68
CA TYR A 171 5.80 2.50 -8.98
C TYR A 171 5.93 2.23 -7.49
N ARG A 172 7.11 2.44 -6.93
CA ARG A 172 7.41 2.17 -5.53
C ARG A 172 7.47 3.45 -4.73
N VAL A 173 6.70 3.51 -3.64
CA VAL A 173 6.75 4.62 -2.69
C VAL A 173 7.87 4.42 -1.69
N TYR A 174 8.55 5.51 -1.37
CA TYR A 174 9.56 5.61 -0.32
C TYR A 174 9.27 6.83 0.53
N SER A 175 9.38 6.71 1.84
CA SER A 175 9.06 7.78 2.76
C SER A 175 10.07 7.92 3.89
N ASN A 176 10.34 9.16 4.26
CA ASN A 176 11.01 9.48 5.50
C ASN A 176 10.11 10.43 6.31
N PHE A 177 9.48 9.89 7.33
CA PHE A 177 8.49 10.57 8.16
C PHE A 177 8.95 11.94 8.71
N GLN A 178 10.24 12.08 9.00
CA GLN A 178 10.75 13.26 9.71
C GLN A 178 11.21 14.40 8.78
N LYS A 179 11.44 14.14 7.48
CA LYS A 179 12.17 15.08 6.61
C LYS A 179 11.51 15.37 5.28
N SER A 180 10.21 15.12 5.12
CA SER A 180 9.48 15.37 3.84
C SER A 180 10.19 14.81 2.60
N LYS A 181 10.95 13.73 2.77
CA LYS A 181 11.72 13.09 1.69
C LYS A 181 10.93 11.93 1.09
N ASN A 182 9.68 12.20 0.70
CA ASN A 182 8.88 11.20 -0.01
C ASN A 182 9.36 11.10 -1.46
N LYS A 183 9.41 9.88 -1.97
CA LYS A 183 9.80 9.60 -3.36
C LYS A 183 8.89 8.55 -3.97
N VAL A 184 8.72 8.62 -5.28
CA VAL A 184 8.21 7.51 -6.10
C VAL A 184 9.32 7.12 -7.06
N ALA A 185 9.81 5.89 -6.94
CA ALA A 185 10.75 5.33 -7.90
C ALA A 185 10.02 4.40 -8.85
N VAL A 186 10.29 4.55 -10.13
CA VAL A 186 9.67 3.79 -11.22
C VAL A 186 10.69 2.80 -11.76
N PHE A 187 10.32 1.52 -11.77
CA PHE A 187 11.15 0.44 -12.29
C PHE A 187 10.42 -0.29 -13.43
N ASN A 188 11.16 -0.76 -14.40
CA ASN A 188 10.61 -1.72 -15.35
C ASN A 188 10.48 -3.13 -14.72
N MET A 189 9.82 -4.07 -15.41
CA MET A 189 9.62 -5.45 -14.94
C MET A 189 10.88 -6.34 -14.99
N LYS A 190 12.05 -5.75 -15.30
CA LYS A 190 13.39 -6.36 -15.16
C LYS A 190 14.16 -5.76 -13.97
N GLY A 191 13.58 -4.78 -13.27
CA GLY A 191 14.16 -4.12 -12.08
C GLY A 191 15.05 -2.93 -12.38
N LYS A 192 15.22 -2.50 -13.64
CA LYS A 192 15.97 -1.28 -13.99
C LYS A 192 15.20 -0.06 -13.51
N LEU A 193 15.86 0.83 -12.74
CA LEU A 193 15.30 2.12 -12.36
C LEU A 193 15.18 2.99 -13.62
N LEU A 194 13.97 3.49 -13.87
CA LEU A 194 13.67 4.37 -15.00
C LEU A 194 13.66 5.83 -14.57
N LYS A 195 13.01 6.12 -13.45
CA LYS A 195 12.83 7.50 -12.96
C LYS A 195 12.61 7.55 -11.46
N THR A 196 12.94 8.68 -10.83
CA THR A 196 12.59 8.96 -9.43
C THR A 196 11.93 10.34 -9.35
N TYR A 197 10.73 10.37 -8.78
CA TYR A 197 10.01 11.62 -8.50
C TYR A 197 10.17 11.99 -7.03
N HIS A 198 10.52 13.25 -6.78
CA HIS A 198 10.60 13.82 -5.44
C HIS A 198 9.25 14.46 -5.05
N ILE A 199 8.66 13.99 -3.96
CA ILE A 199 7.35 14.42 -3.50
C ILE A 199 7.55 15.38 -2.31
N LYS A 200 7.46 16.68 -2.56
CA LYS A 200 7.64 17.75 -1.57
C LYS A 200 6.37 17.94 -0.71
N VAL A 201 5.99 16.93 0.07
CA VAL A 201 4.88 16.98 1.03
C VAL A 201 5.32 16.42 2.36
N ASN A 202 5.04 17.17 3.43
CA ASN A 202 5.31 16.74 4.79
C ASN A 202 4.39 15.57 5.18
N GLY A 203 4.94 14.56 5.84
CA GLY A 203 4.22 13.38 6.27
C GLY A 203 4.82 12.10 5.71
N GLU A 204 4.29 10.99 6.12
CA GLU A 204 4.70 9.66 5.68
C GLU A 204 3.82 9.24 4.51
N ALA A 205 4.40 9.10 3.33
CA ALA A 205 3.71 8.50 2.19
C ALA A 205 3.63 6.99 2.42
N GLU A 206 2.42 6.42 2.38
CA GLU A 206 2.17 5.04 2.77
C GLU A 206 1.85 4.15 1.56
N GLY A 207 1.01 4.63 0.65
CA GLY A 207 0.58 3.86 -0.51
C GLY A 207 0.34 4.72 -1.73
N ILE A 208 0.30 4.07 -2.88
CA ILE A 208 0.06 4.66 -4.20
C ILE A 208 -0.89 3.75 -4.97
N PHE A 209 -1.75 4.31 -5.80
CA PHE A 209 -2.55 3.57 -6.77
C PHE A 209 -2.77 4.39 -8.04
N PHE A 210 -3.02 3.69 -9.15
CA PHE A 210 -3.40 4.25 -10.43
C PHE A 210 -4.90 4.05 -10.66
N CYS A 211 -5.61 5.10 -11.05
CA CYS A 211 -7.03 5.04 -11.36
C CYS A 211 -7.45 6.22 -12.23
N ALA A 212 -8.38 6.01 -13.17
CA ALA A 212 -8.88 7.06 -14.06
C ALA A 212 -7.74 7.91 -14.65
N HIS A 213 -6.72 7.25 -15.22
CA HIS A 213 -5.53 7.86 -15.86
C HIS A 213 -4.69 8.76 -14.93
N LYS A 214 -4.79 8.60 -13.62
CA LYS A 214 -4.04 9.40 -12.63
C LYS A 214 -3.45 8.53 -11.53
N PHE A 215 -2.28 8.94 -11.04
CA PHE A 215 -1.70 8.38 -9.83
C PHE A 215 -2.18 9.16 -8.60
N TYR A 216 -2.52 8.41 -7.56
CA TYR A 216 -2.92 8.91 -6.25
C TYR A 216 -2.00 8.36 -5.18
N MET A 217 -1.69 9.19 -4.17
CA MET A 217 -0.83 8.81 -3.06
C MET A 217 -1.47 9.18 -1.73
N SER A 218 -1.50 8.23 -0.81
CA SER A 218 -1.89 8.50 0.57
C SER A 218 -0.71 8.97 1.39
N ILE A 219 -0.90 10.05 2.15
CA ILE A 219 0.11 10.58 3.06
C ILE A 219 -0.48 10.71 4.46
N TYR A 220 0.22 10.12 5.42
CA TYR A 220 -0.09 10.16 6.82
C TYR A 220 0.61 11.33 7.50
N HIS A 221 -0.17 12.23 8.08
CA HIS A 221 0.32 13.42 8.75
C HIS A 221 0.14 13.31 10.25
N LYS A 222 1.21 13.59 11.00
CA LYS A 222 1.20 13.71 12.45
C LYS A 222 1.40 15.17 12.83
N TYR A 223 0.44 15.73 13.56
CA TYR A 223 0.50 17.10 14.02
C TYR A 223 0.64 17.16 15.54
N LYS A 224 1.45 18.09 16.04
CA LYS A 224 1.41 18.48 17.45
C LYS A 224 0.21 19.42 17.64
N LYS A 225 -0.68 19.14 18.58
CA LYS A 225 -1.67 20.11 19.09
C LYS A 225 -1.10 20.84 20.30
N LYS A 226 -1.55 22.08 20.56
CA LYS A 226 -1.35 22.73 21.85
C LYS A 226 -1.70 21.74 22.97
N LYS A 227 -0.91 21.69 24.07
CA LYS A 227 -1.02 20.72 25.20
C LYS A 227 -0.69 19.25 24.84
N HIS A 228 0.41 19.00 24.10
CA HIS A 228 1.00 17.67 23.87
C HIS A 228 0.10 16.60 23.20
N LYS A 229 -1.13 16.92 22.81
CA LYS A 229 -2.01 15.97 22.10
C LYS A 229 -1.60 15.84 20.63
N LYS A 230 -1.20 14.63 20.21
CA LYS A 230 -0.89 14.30 18.82
C LYS A 230 -2.20 14.12 18.03
N LYS A 231 -2.34 14.81 16.92
CA LYS A 231 -3.45 14.65 15.97
C LYS A 231 -2.93 14.00 14.68
N TYR A 232 -3.72 13.08 14.13
CA TYR A 232 -3.35 12.30 12.94
C TYR A 232 -4.35 12.56 11.82
N LYS A 233 -3.85 12.80 10.61
CA LYS A 233 -4.67 12.96 9.40
C LYS A 233 -4.08 12.12 8.28
N ALA A 234 -4.91 11.35 7.60
CA ALA A 234 -4.59 10.71 6.34
C ALA A 234 -5.15 11.58 5.21
N ARG A 235 -4.30 12.00 4.28
CA ARG A 235 -4.67 12.84 3.13
C ARG A 235 -4.38 12.11 1.85
N LEU A 236 -5.20 12.32 0.83
CA LEU A 236 -5.03 11.75 -0.50
C LEU A 236 -4.68 12.85 -1.48
N TYR A 237 -3.64 12.60 -2.24
CA TYR A 237 -3.09 13.51 -3.24
C TYR A 237 -3.14 12.85 -4.62
N TYR A 238 -3.45 13.60 -5.65
CA TYR A 238 -3.16 13.19 -7.02
C TYR A 238 -1.82 13.76 -7.47
N LEU A 239 -1.10 12.98 -8.27
CA LEU A 239 0.28 13.26 -8.67
C LEU A 239 0.26 13.76 -10.13
N LYS A 240 0.26 15.08 -10.34
CA LYS A 240 0.28 15.69 -11.68
C LYS A 240 1.53 15.37 -12.52
N GLN A 241 2.62 14.96 -11.86
CA GLN A 241 3.94 14.80 -12.47
C GLN A 241 4.28 13.37 -12.89
N ILE A 242 3.42 12.43 -12.55
CA ILE A 242 3.59 11.01 -12.89
C ILE A 242 2.57 10.71 -13.98
N GLN A 243 2.92 11.03 -15.19
CA GLN A 243 2.23 10.64 -16.42
C GLN A 243 3.08 9.63 -17.18
#